data_595164c8c9cc94c3f39f742f9ada29f5
#
_entry.id   595164c8c9cc94c3f39f742f9ada29f5
#
_cell.length_a   1.000
_cell.length_b   1.000
_cell.length_c   1.000
_cell.angle_alpha   90.00
_cell.angle_beta   90.00
_cell.angle_gamma   90.00
#
_symmetry.space_group_name_H-M   'P 1'
#
loop_
_entity.id
_entity.type
_entity.pdbx_description
1 polymer ?
#
loop_
_entity_poly.entity_id
_entity_poly.type
_entity_poly.pdbx_seq_one_letter_code
_entity_poly.pdbx_strand_id
1 'polypeptide(L)'
;SLLTAGVYSVFAMGMPLAHILPEGMARKLILRVSFGFYGIFIYLFSAYVIIEVLARLSKRFHRTERLTARKGNPKLIFGGAVWFGIILTCLMGIHHASELTVKHYAVRTDKDGGGRDSLRVVLIADLHLGYSVGAERIANMVEKVNAQDADIILVAGDIFDNTVEGIDDPEAVKASLRAMKSRLGVYACWGNHDVSERLFSGFSTKRLENTLRGEE
;
A
#
# COMPACT_ATOMS: atom_id res chain seq x y z
N SER A 1 30.70 1.54 6.20
CA SER A 1 31.35 0.70 7.24
C SER A 1 30.76 -0.71 7.21
N LEU A 2 31.46 -1.71 7.77
CA LEU A 2 30.96 -3.09 7.91
C LEU A 2 29.63 -3.14 8.67
N LEU A 3 29.45 -2.30 9.66
CA LEU A 3 28.19 -2.17 10.39
C LEU A 3 27.03 -1.75 9.48
N THR A 4 27.23 -0.75 8.64
CA THR A 4 26.19 -0.27 7.70
C THR A 4 25.84 -1.36 6.68
N ALA A 5 26.84 -2.05 6.14
CA ALA A 5 26.65 -3.16 5.22
C ALA A 5 25.90 -4.32 5.88
N GLY A 6 26.25 -4.65 7.15
CA GLY A 6 25.56 -5.68 7.93
C GLY A 6 24.10 -5.35 8.18
N VAL A 7 23.80 -4.14 8.64
CA VAL A 7 22.42 -3.67 8.85
C VAL A 7 21.61 -3.73 7.53
N TYR A 8 22.18 -3.21 6.45
CA TYR A 8 21.55 -3.26 5.13
C TYR A 8 21.24 -4.71 4.71
N SER A 9 22.21 -5.62 4.85
CA SER A 9 22.04 -7.02 4.46
C SER A 9 20.94 -7.72 5.25
N VAL A 10 20.83 -7.44 6.56
CA VAL A 10 19.76 -8.00 7.40
C VAL A 10 18.37 -7.60 6.87
N PHE A 11 18.18 -6.32 6.57
CA PHE A 11 16.90 -5.84 6.05
C PHE A 11 16.64 -6.28 4.61
N ALA A 12 17.66 -6.30 3.76
CA ALA A 12 17.54 -6.73 2.37
C ALA A 12 17.22 -8.23 2.26
N MET A 13 17.75 -9.06 3.19
CA MET A 13 17.48 -10.50 3.24
C MET A 13 16.16 -10.83 3.94
N GLY A 14 15.50 -9.87 4.58
CA GLY A 14 14.27 -10.10 5.33
C GLY A 14 13.15 -10.70 4.47
N MET A 15 12.95 -10.19 3.27
CA MET A 15 11.93 -10.70 2.36
C MET A 15 12.18 -12.14 1.89
N PRO A 16 13.36 -12.52 1.36
CA PRO A 16 13.68 -13.90 1.08
C PRO A 16 13.57 -14.83 2.31
N LEU A 17 14.05 -14.34 3.47
CA LEU A 17 13.99 -15.12 4.71
C LEU A 17 12.55 -15.38 5.14
N ALA A 18 11.67 -14.42 5.00
CA ALA A 18 10.27 -14.58 5.34
C ALA A 18 9.58 -15.67 4.51
N HIS A 19 9.99 -15.88 3.25
CA HIS A 19 9.43 -16.93 2.40
C HIS A 19 9.84 -18.35 2.82
N ILE A 20 10.94 -18.49 3.55
CA ILE A 20 11.43 -19.78 4.07
C ILE A 20 10.82 -20.10 5.43
N LEU A 21 10.36 -19.08 6.17
CA LEU A 21 9.75 -19.25 7.48
C LEU A 21 8.33 -19.82 7.38
N PRO A 22 7.93 -20.68 8.33
CA PRO A 22 6.54 -21.10 8.45
C PRO A 22 5.63 -19.90 8.70
N GLU A 23 4.36 -20.06 8.34
CA GLU A 23 3.34 -19.03 8.59
C GLU A 23 3.22 -18.76 10.09
N GLY A 24 3.18 -17.45 10.44
CA GLY A 24 3.09 -17.03 11.83
C GLY A 24 3.46 -15.57 12.04
N MET A 25 3.37 -15.12 13.28
CA MET A 25 3.64 -13.74 13.69
C MET A 25 5.04 -13.26 13.26
N ALA A 26 6.05 -14.11 13.39
CA ALA A 26 7.43 -13.78 13.03
C ALA A 26 7.55 -13.46 11.53
N ARG A 27 6.95 -14.29 10.65
CA ARG A 27 6.92 -14.07 9.21
C ARG A 27 6.24 -12.76 8.86
N LYS A 28 5.06 -12.49 9.44
CA LYS A 28 4.30 -11.25 9.23
C LYS A 28 5.11 -10.02 9.63
N LEU A 29 5.75 -10.06 10.80
CA LEU A 29 6.59 -8.96 11.27
C LEU A 29 7.78 -8.68 10.34
N ILE A 30 8.49 -9.73 9.93
CA ILE A 30 9.63 -9.61 9.02
C ILE A 30 9.19 -9.02 7.68
N LEU A 31 8.08 -9.48 7.11
CA LEU A 31 7.54 -8.93 5.85
C LEU A 31 7.18 -7.44 5.99
N ARG A 32 6.46 -7.05 7.04
CA ARG A 32 6.12 -5.63 7.29
C ARG A 32 7.34 -4.74 7.40
N VAL A 33 8.33 -5.19 8.18
CA VAL A 33 9.59 -4.45 8.35
C VAL A 33 10.35 -4.35 7.03
N SER A 34 10.40 -5.44 6.25
CA SER A 34 11.07 -5.48 4.95
C SER A 34 10.40 -4.57 3.92
N PHE A 35 9.09 -4.59 3.82
CA PHE A 35 8.36 -3.67 2.92
C PHE A 35 8.60 -2.21 3.28
N GLY A 36 8.54 -1.87 4.58
CA GLY A 36 8.88 -0.53 5.06
C GLY A 36 10.31 -0.13 4.70
N PHE A 37 11.26 -1.05 4.89
CA PHE A 37 12.67 -0.83 4.54
C PHE A 37 12.85 -0.58 3.03
N TYR A 38 12.24 -1.40 2.16
CA TYR A 38 12.34 -1.20 0.72
C TYR A 38 11.76 0.13 0.26
N GLY A 39 10.65 0.57 0.85
CA GLY A 39 10.08 1.89 0.59
C GLY A 39 11.08 3.01 0.91
N ILE A 40 11.66 3.02 2.10
CA ILE A 40 12.66 4.00 2.51
C ILE A 40 13.93 3.88 1.65
N PHE A 41 14.35 2.66 1.34
CA PHE A 41 15.56 2.39 0.56
C PHE A 41 15.49 3.01 -0.85
N ILE A 42 14.34 2.92 -1.52
CA ILE A 42 14.17 3.52 -2.85
C ILE A 42 14.43 5.03 -2.81
N TYR A 43 13.91 5.74 -1.81
CA TYR A 43 14.15 7.18 -1.65
C TYR A 43 15.61 7.49 -1.32
N LEU A 44 16.23 6.71 -0.43
CA LEU A 44 17.65 6.86 -0.09
C LEU A 44 18.56 6.62 -1.28
N PHE A 45 18.32 5.56 -2.03
CA PHE A 45 19.07 5.21 -3.22
C PHE A 45 18.93 6.29 -4.29
N SER A 46 17.72 6.75 -4.54
CA SER A 46 17.46 7.83 -5.50
C SER A 46 18.16 9.12 -5.10
N ALA A 47 18.08 9.51 -3.82
CA ALA A 47 18.78 10.67 -3.30
C ALA A 47 20.31 10.55 -3.45
N TYR A 48 20.87 9.36 -3.14
CA TYR A 48 22.29 9.09 -3.31
C TYR A 48 22.70 9.26 -4.79
N VAL A 49 21.97 8.65 -5.73
CA VAL A 49 22.26 8.76 -7.16
C VAL A 49 22.20 10.22 -7.61
N ILE A 50 21.18 10.96 -7.24
CA ILE A 50 21.03 12.37 -7.60
C ILE A 50 22.23 13.21 -7.05
N ILE A 51 22.56 13.03 -5.78
CA ILE A 51 23.68 13.75 -5.14
C ILE A 51 25.01 13.43 -5.86
N GLU A 52 25.25 12.15 -6.16
CA GLU A 52 26.47 11.73 -6.83
C GLU A 52 26.57 12.29 -8.26
N VAL A 53 25.46 12.29 -9.02
CA VAL A 53 25.40 12.89 -10.35
C VAL A 53 25.67 14.40 -10.27
N LEU A 54 25.00 15.12 -9.38
CA LEU A 54 25.19 16.55 -9.18
C LEU A 54 26.62 16.88 -8.76
N ALA A 55 27.21 16.08 -7.86
CA ALA A 55 28.59 16.24 -7.43
C ALA A 55 29.60 16.05 -8.58
N ARG A 56 29.35 15.07 -9.47
CA ARG A 56 30.19 14.86 -10.66
C ARG A 56 30.04 15.98 -11.67
N LEU A 57 28.81 16.46 -11.89
CA LEU A 57 28.55 17.59 -12.79
C LEU A 57 29.20 18.87 -12.24
N SER A 58 29.07 19.16 -10.95
CA SER A 58 29.68 20.35 -10.33
C SER A 58 31.20 20.34 -10.44
N LYS A 59 31.84 19.19 -10.24
CA LYS A 59 33.30 19.05 -10.45
C LYS A 59 33.70 19.29 -11.91
N ARG A 60 32.83 19.03 -12.88
CA ARG A 60 33.10 19.27 -14.30
C ARG A 60 32.95 20.75 -14.68
N PHE A 61 32.05 21.50 -13.99
CA PHE A 61 31.76 22.89 -14.31
C PHE A 61 32.48 23.87 -13.40
N HIS A 62 32.86 23.48 -12.17
CA HIS A 62 33.59 24.31 -11.24
C HIS A 62 35.00 23.76 -11.01
N ARG A 63 35.92 24.29 -11.77
CA ARG A 63 37.35 24.18 -11.47
C ARG A 63 37.65 25.17 -10.35
N THR A 64 37.70 24.63 -9.13
CA THR A 64 38.21 25.27 -7.90
C THR A 64 37.47 26.45 -7.32
N GLU A 65 37.07 26.30 -6.08
CA GLU A 65 37.60 27.10 -4.96
C GLU A 65 37.49 26.24 -3.70
N ARG A 66 38.61 26.05 -3.02
CA ARG A 66 38.66 25.43 -1.69
C ARG A 66 37.87 26.33 -0.76
N LEU A 67 36.63 25.98 -0.48
CA LEU A 67 35.86 26.58 0.57
C LEU A 67 36.56 26.26 1.87
N THR A 68 37.24 27.30 2.36
CA THR A 68 37.93 27.38 3.65
C THR A 68 37.04 26.85 4.77
N ALA A 69 37.67 26.09 5.64
CA ALA A 69 37.09 25.36 6.75
C ALA A 69 36.18 26.23 7.62
N ARG A 70 34.86 26.08 7.41
CA ARG A 70 33.86 26.54 8.36
C ARG A 70 33.81 25.55 9.52
N LYS A 71 33.83 26.03 10.76
CA LYS A 71 33.67 25.21 11.96
C LYS A 71 32.34 24.40 11.85
N GLY A 72 32.44 23.10 11.61
CA GLY A 72 31.35 22.19 11.40
C GLY A 72 31.63 21.29 10.18
N ASN A 73 31.14 20.09 10.21
CA ASN A 73 31.26 19.18 9.05
C ASN A 73 30.06 19.38 8.10
N PRO A 74 30.21 20.21 7.02
CA PRO A 74 29.09 20.54 6.15
C PRO A 74 28.46 19.28 5.47
N LYS A 75 29.26 18.21 5.31
CA LYS A 75 28.75 16.92 4.77
C LYS A 75 27.81 16.23 5.73
N LEU A 76 28.07 16.33 7.04
CA LEU A 76 27.22 15.75 8.08
C LEU A 76 25.88 16.51 8.18
N ILE A 77 25.95 17.86 8.14
CA ILE A 77 24.74 18.69 8.17
C ILE A 77 23.90 18.45 6.92
N PHE A 78 24.49 18.42 5.74
CA PHE A 78 23.78 18.16 4.49
C PHE A 78 23.20 16.75 4.48
N GLY A 79 23.97 15.74 4.87
CA GLY A 79 23.49 14.36 4.98
C GLY A 79 22.33 14.24 5.97
N GLY A 80 22.42 14.88 7.12
CA GLY A 80 21.34 14.93 8.12
C GLY A 80 20.07 15.59 7.57
N ALA A 81 20.18 16.68 6.82
CA ALA A 81 19.04 17.34 6.19
C ALA A 81 18.36 16.46 5.14
N VAL A 82 19.14 15.73 4.32
CA VAL A 82 18.60 14.78 3.34
C VAL A 82 17.85 13.63 4.05
N TRP A 83 18.46 13.06 5.09
CA TRP A 83 17.80 12.02 5.88
C TRP A 83 16.50 12.51 6.52
N PHE A 84 16.52 13.69 7.11
CA PHE A 84 15.32 14.29 7.70
C PHE A 84 14.23 14.51 6.66
N GLY A 85 14.58 15.03 5.48
CA GLY A 85 13.64 15.22 4.37
C GLY A 85 13.01 13.91 3.91
N ILE A 86 13.81 12.83 3.78
CA ILE A 86 13.29 11.50 3.39
C ILE A 86 12.35 10.94 4.44
N ILE A 87 12.72 10.99 5.72
CA ILE A 87 11.86 10.53 6.81
C ILE A 87 10.54 11.30 6.81
N LEU A 88 10.59 12.63 6.69
CA LEU A 88 9.39 13.47 6.64
C LEU A 88 8.50 13.09 5.44
N THR A 89 9.10 12.91 4.26
CA THR A 89 8.37 12.49 3.05
C THR A 89 7.70 11.13 3.23
N CYS A 90 8.39 10.16 3.84
CA CYS A 90 7.82 8.85 4.14
C CYS A 90 6.66 8.95 5.13
N LEU A 91 6.80 9.73 6.20
CA LEU A 91 5.73 9.92 7.18
C LEU A 91 4.50 10.60 6.56
N MET A 92 4.71 11.64 5.76
CA MET A 92 3.63 12.30 5.02
C MET A 92 2.96 11.35 4.03
N GLY A 93 3.75 10.52 3.32
CA GLY A 93 3.24 9.51 2.39
C GLY A 93 2.37 8.46 3.09
N ILE A 94 2.82 7.94 4.23
CA ILE A 94 2.06 6.98 5.06
C ILE A 94 0.75 7.62 5.54
N HIS A 95 0.81 8.84 6.05
CA HIS A 95 -0.38 9.57 6.49
C HIS A 95 -1.36 9.77 5.34
N HIS A 96 -0.90 10.28 4.21
CA HIS A 96 -1.76 10.51 3.04
C HIS A 96 -2.35 9.21 2.46
N ALA A 97 -1.55 8.13 2.43
CA ALA A 97 -2.02 6.82 1.97
C ALA A 97 -3.06 6.19 2.93
N SER A 98 -3.10 6.61 4.20
CA SER A 98 -4.10 6.13 5.16
C SER A 98 -5.45 6.86 5.04
N GLU A 99 -5.48 8.02 4.40
CA GLU A 99 -6.71 8.80 4.24
C GLU A 99 -7.60 8.21 3.15
N LEU A 100 -8.83 7.88 3.53
CA LEU A 100 -9.87 7.49 2.60
C LEU A 100 -10.68 8.72 2.20
N THR A 101 -10.66 9.05 0.92
CA THR A 101 -11.42 10.18 0.36
C THR A 101 -12.55 9.69 -0.52
N VAL A 102 -13.72 10.32 -0.43
CA VAL A 102 -14.85 10.07 -1.33
C VAL A 102 -14.82 11.12 -2.42
N LYS A 103 -14.88 10.68 -3.68
CA LYS A 103 -14.99 11.54 -4.85
C LYS A 103 -16.37 11.38 -5.47
N HIS A 104 -17.04 12.48 -5.76
CA HIS A 104 -18.37 12.47 -6.36
C HIS A 104 -18.29 12.81 -7.84
N TYR A 105 -18.95 11.99 -8.65
CA TYR A 105 -19.10 12.20 -10.09
C TYR A 105 -20.59 12.15 -10.45
N ALA A 106 -21.04 13.04 -11.32
CA ALA A 106 -22.38 13.02 -11.89
C ALA A 106 -22.28 12.63 -13.36
N VAL A 107 -22.91 11.55 -13.73
CA VAL A 107 -22.99 11.05 -15.12
C VAL A 107 -24.45 11.11 -15.56
N ARG A 108 -24.71 11.73 -16.70
CA ARG A 108 -26.03 11.75 -17.32
C ARG A 108 -26.10 10.69 -18.40
N THR A 109 -27.24 10.04 -18.50
CA THR A 109 -27.53 9.05 -19.53
C THR A 109 -28.97 9.29 -20.05
N ASP A 110 -29.17 9.08 -21.34
CA ASP A 110 -30.49 9.19 -21.99
C ASP A 110 -31.24 7.87 -21.97
N LYS A 111 -30.72 6.85 -21.25
CA LYS A 111 -31.36 5.53 -21.11
C LYS A 111 -32.51 5.61 -20.11
N ASP A 112 -33.60 4.89 -20.42
CA ASP A 112 -34.70 4.72 -19.48
C ASP A 112 -34.22 4.04 -18.21
N GLY A 113 -34.42 4.67 -17.07
CA GLY A 113 -34.07 4.17 -15.75
C GLY A 113 -35.10 3.21 -15.14
N GLY A 114 -36.10 2.78 -15.89
CA GLY A 114 -37.15 1.89 -15.36
C GLY A 114 -37.96 2.54 -14.23
N GLY A 115 -38.28 3.83 -14.36
CA GLY A 115 -39.02 4.62 -13.38
C GLY A 115 -38.14 5.20 -12.27
N ARG A 116 -36.83 5.26 -12.46
CA ARG A 116 -35.87 5.92 -11.56
C ARG A 116 -35.26 7.14 -12.24
N ASP A 117 -35.30 8.27 -11.57
CA ASP A 117 -34.70 9.51 -12.06
C ASP A 117 -33.17 9.55 -11.81
N SER A 118 -32.69 8.79 -10.85
CA SER A 118 -31.27 8.73 -10.51
C SER A 118 -30.90 7.38 -9.84
N LEU A 119 -29.62 7.05 -9.94
CA LEU A 119 -29.03 5.87 -9.30
C LEU A 119 -27.72 6.30 -8.62
N ARG A 120 -27.61 6.08 -7.32
CA ARG A 120 -26.40 6.34 -6.56
C ARG A 120 -25.55 5.07 -6.50
N VAL A 121 -24.45 5.11 -7.24
CA VAL A 121 -23.50 3.98 -7.32
C VAL A 121 -22.27 4.34 -6.51
N VAL A 122 -21.88 3.46 -5.58
CA VAL A 122 -20.56 3.51 -4.96
C VAL A 122 -19.66 2.51 -5.67
N LEU A 123 -18.53 2.97 -6.15
CA LEU A 123 -17.50 2.14 -6.78
C LEU A 123 -16.27 2.08 -5.86
N ILE A 124 -15.83 0.87 -5.58
CA ILE A 124 -14.64 0.54 -4.80
C ILE A 124 -13.75 -0.33 -5.68
N ALA A 125 -12.44 -0.09 -5.68
CA ALA A 125 -11.46 -0.93 -6.34
C ALA A 125 -10.20 -1.04 -5.50
N ASP A 126 -9.34 -2.02 -5.82
CA ASP A 126 -7.98 -2.12 -5.30
C ASP A 126 -7.92 -2.12 -3.76
N LEU A 127 -8.71 -2.97 -3.12
CA LEU A 127 -8.72 -3.10 -1.66
C LEU A 127 -7.39 -3.65 -1.14
N HIS A 128 -6.76 -4.56 -1.89
CA HIS A 128 -5.47 -5.17 -1.57
C HIS A 128 -5.37 -5.66 -0.13
N LEU A 129 -6.37 -6.43 0.30
CA LEU A 129 -6.39 -7.07 1.61
C LEU A 129 -5.16 -7.95 1.80
N GLY A 130 -4.45 -7.78 2.91
CA GLY A 130 -3.23 -8.50 3.19
C GLY A 130 -2.40 -7.87 4.30
N TYR A 131 -1.08 -7.94 4.17
CA TYR A 131 -0.16 -7.43 5.20
C TYR A 131 -0.27 -5.93 5.49
N SER A 132 -0.68 -5.13 4.50
CA SER A 132 -0.72 -3.67 4.59
C SER A 132 -2.12 -3.11 4.85
N VAL A 133 -3.16 -3.87 4.50
CA VAL A 133 -4.56 -3.47 4.65
C VAL A 133 -5.27 -4.50 5.50
N GLY A 134 -5.54 -4.12 6.74
CA GLY A 134 -6.18 -4.96 7.75
C GLY A 134 -7.61 -4.55 8.07
N ALA A 135 -8.17 -5.17 9.10
CA ALA A 135 -9.57 -5.05 9.52
C ALA A 135 -10.01 -3.62 9.82
N GLU A 136 -9.19 -2.84 10.52
CA GLU A 136 -9.50 -1.44 10.88
C GLU A 136 -9.72 -0.57 9.64
N ARG A 137 -8.86 -0.71 8.63
CA ARG A 137 -8.97 0.08 7.40
C ARG A 137 -10.23 -0.29 6.62
N ILE A 138 -10.60 -1.58 6.60
CA ILE A 138 -11.83 -2.05 5.97
C ILE A 138 -13.06 -1.57 6.73
N ALA A 139 -13.05 -1.59 8.06
CA ALA A 139 -14.15 -1.05 8.87
C ALA A 139 -14.38 0.44 8.58
N ASN A 140 -13.32 1.24 8.56
CA ASN A 140 -13.36 2.66 8.23
C ASN A 140 -13.87 2.91 6.80
N MET A 141 -13.47 2.07 5.84
CA MET A 141 -13.97 2.13 4.46
C MET A 141 -15.45 1.84 4.40
N VAL A 142 -15.92 0.77 5.04
CA VAL A 142 -17.33 0.39 5.06
C VAL A 142 -18.20 1.45 5.72
N GLU A 143 -17.74 2.09 6.79
CA GLU A 143 -18.42 3.22 7.40
C GLU A 143 -18.61 4.36 6.41
N LYS A 144 -17.54 4.76 5.70
CA LYS A 144 -17.61 5.81 4.67
C LYS A 144 -18.51 5.43 3.50
N VAL A 145 -18.49 4.17 3.07
CA VAL A 145 -19.37 3.63 2.01
C VAL A 145 -20.83 3.71 2.45
N ASN A 146 -21.15 3.24 3.65
CA ASN A 146 -22.51 3.27 4.19
C ASN A 146 -23.04 4.69 4.35
N ALA A 147 -22.17 5.65 4.67
CA ALA A 147 -22.53 7.07 4.74
C ALA A 147 -22.94 7.68 3.40
N GLN A 148 -22.65 6.99 2.27
CA GLN A 148 -23.06 7.46 0.93
C GLN A 148 -24.51 7.12 0.60
N ASP A 149 -25.22 6.31 1.39
CA ASP A 149 -26.59 5.86 1.14
C ASP A 149 -26.77 5.33 -0.30
N ALA A 150 -25.94 4.35 -0.67
CA ALA A 150 -25.84 3.81 -2.02
C ALA A 150 -27.09 3.02 -2.44
N ASP A 151 -27.50 3.17 -3.71
CA ASP A 151 -28.45 2.24 -4.33
C ASP A 151 -27.76 0.89 -4.61
N ILE A 152 -26.53 0.95 -5.12
CA ILE A 152 -25.73 -0.21 -5.48
C ILE A 152 -24.27 0.03 -5.13
N ILE A 153 -23.59 -0.99 -4.65
CA ILE A 153 -22.15 -0.98 -4.40
C ILE A 153 -21.48 -1.94 -5.38
N LEU A 154 -20.46 -1.45 -6.07
CA LEU A 154 -19.66 -2.23 -7.01
C LEU A 154 -18.22 -2.31 -6.48
N VAL A 155 -17.69 -3.52 -6.37
CA VAL A 155 -16.29 -3.78 -6.02
C VAL A 155 -15.57 -4.29 -7.26
N ALA A 156 -14.72 -3.45 -7.83
CA ALA A 156 -14.11 -3.66 -9.14
C ALA A 156 -12.76 -4.38 -9.05
N GLY A 157 -12.71 -5.50 -8.35
CA GLY A 157 -11.56 -6.39 -8.30
C GLY A 157 -10.41 -5.94 -7.40
N ASP A 158 -9.34 -6.71 -7.43
CA ASP A 158 -8.14 -6.60 -6.61
C ASP A 158 -8.48 -6.47 -5.11
N ILE A 159 -9.33 -7.40 -4.67
CA ILE A 159 -9.81 -7.46 -3.29
C ILE A 159 -8.68 -7.94 -2.38
N PHE A 160 -7.91 -8.91 -2.85
CA PHE A 160 -6.79 -9.49 -2.09
C PHE A 160 -5.45 -9.14 -2.75
N ASP A 161 -4.44 -8.86 -1.94
CA ASP A 161 -3.09 -8.56 -2.43
C ASP A 161 -2.27 -9.83 -2.64
N ASN A 162 -2.25 -10.71 -1.64
CA ASN A 162 -1.42 -11.92 -1.66
C ASN A 162 -2.17 -13.14 -1.11
N THR A 163 -2.18 -13.27 0.20
CA THR A 163 -2.75 -14.44 0.89
C THR A 163 -3.74 -14.01 1.96
N VAL A 164 -4.80 -14.80 2.14
CA VAL A 164 -5.77 -14.57 3.25
C VAL A 164 -5.06 -14.63 4.60
N GLU A 165 -4.03 -15.46 4.72
CA GLU A 165 -3.18 -15.58 5.92
C GLU A 165 -2.42 -14.28 6.26
N GLY A 166 -2.23 -13.40 5.29
CA GLY A 166 -1.66 -12.06 5.48
C GLY A 166 -2.58 -11.12 6.26
N ILE A 167 -3.87 -11.39 6.28
CA ILE A 167 -4.87 -10.58 6.99
C ILE A 167 -4.77 -10.86 8.49
N ASP A 168 -4.67 -9.80 9.31
CA ASP A 168 -4.50 -9.96 10.76
C ASP A 168 -5.74 -10.52 11.45
N ASP A 169 -6.93 -10.09 11.04
CA ASP A 169 -8.21 -10.54 11.57
C ASP A 169 -9.20 -10.75 10.41
N PRO A 170 -9.18 -11.94 9.77
CA PRO A 170 -10.07 -12.24 8.67
C PRO A 170 -11.55 -12.18 9.05
N GLU A 171 -11.91 -12.55 10.28
CA GLU A 171 -13.30 -12.55 10.73
C GLU A 171 -13.83 -11.11 10.90
N ALA A 172 -13.02 -10.20 11.45
CA ALA A 172 -13.39 -8.79 11.52
C ALA A 172 -13.52 -8.16 10.11
N VAL A 173 -12.66 -8.56 9.15
CA VAL A 173 -12.78 -8.14 7.75
C VAL A 173 -14.09 -8.66 7.14
N LYS A 174 -14.41 -9.95 7.29
CA LYS A 174 -15.67 -10.54 6.82
C LYS A 174 -16.88 -9.82 7.42
N ALA A 175 -16.85 -9.59 8.74
CA ALA A 175 -17.92 -8.88 9.43
C ALA A 175 -18.13 -7.46 8.88
N SER A 176 -17.03 -6.73 8.64
CA SER A 176 -17.07 -5.39 8.07
C SER A 176 -17.64 -5.40 6.64
N LEU A 177 -17.16 -6.30 5.78
CA LEU A 177 -17.67 -6.40 4.40
C LEU A 177 -19.17 -6.76 4.36
N ARG A 178 -19.63 -7.66 5.25
CA ARG A 178 -21.06 -8.00 5.40
C ARG A 178 -21.91 -6.82 5.91
N ALA A 179 -21.30 -5.86 6.58
CA ALA A 179 -21.98 -4.67 7.08
C ALA A 179 -22.21 -3.58 6.00
N MET A 180 -21.76 -3.78 4.77
CA MET A 180 -22.07 -2.89 3.66
C MET A 180 -23.58 -2.86 3.39
N LYS A 181 -24.12 -1.65 3.22
CA LYS A 181 -25.56 -1.43 3.03
C LYS A 181 -25.82 -0.80 1.67
N SER A 182 -26.70 -1.42 0.90
CA SER A 182 -27.19 -0.87 -0.36
C SER A 182 -28.60 -1.39 -0.65
N ARG A 183 -29.37 -0.65 -1.44
CA ARG A 183 -30.76 -1.01 -1.75
C ARG A 183 -30.88 -2.16 -2.77
N LEU A 184 -29.96 -2.21 -3.71
CA LEU A 184 -29.95 -3.13 -4.84
C LEU A 184 -28.90 -4.23 -4.76
N GLY A 185 -28.07 -4.21 -3.72
CA GLY A 185 -27.05 -5.22 -3.49
C GLY A 185 -25.61 -4.71 -3.67
N VAL A 186 -24.69 -5.57 -3.27
CA VAL A 186 -23.25 -5.41 -3.40
C VAL A 186 -22.77 -6.44 -4.42
N TYR A 187 -22.05 -5.98 -5.43
CA TYR A 187 -21.55 -6.83 -6.52
C TYR A 187 -20.04 -6.67 -6.61
N ALA A 188 -19.35 -7.80 -6.76
CA ALA A 188 -17.90 -7.82 -6.92
C ALA A 188 -17.52 -8.56 -8.19
N CYS A 189 -16.41 -8.17 -8.79
CA CYS A 189 -15.73 -8.94 -9.83
C CYS A 189 -14.29 -9.23 -9.42
N TRP A 190 -13.65 -10.15 -10.12
CA TRP A 190 -12.26 -10.48 -9.92
C TRP A 190 -11.35 -9.44 -10.60
N GLY A 191 -10.26 -9.08 -9.93
CA GLY A 191 -9.14 -8.34 -10.51
C GLY A 191 -7.96 -9.26 -10.85
N ASN A 192 -6.88 -8.69 -11.33
CA ASN A 192 -5.71 -9.47 -11.71
C ASN A 192 -4.98 -10.08 -10.51
N HIS A 193 -4.99 -9.43 -9.34
CA HIS A 193 -4.43 -9.98 -8.11
C HIS A 193 -5.24 -11.14 -7.57
N ASP A 194 -6.55 -11.09 -7.70
CA ASP A 194 -7.45 -12.15 -7.24
C ASP A 194 -7.32 -13.45 -8.05
N VAL A 195 -6.95 -13.36 -9.34
CA VAL A 195 -6.83 -14.52 -10.25
C VAL A 195 -5.39 -14.95 -10.53
N SER A 196 -4.40 -14.22 -10.10
CA SER A 196 -2.98 -14.48 -10.40
C SER A 196 -2.36 -15.65 -9.60
N GLU A 197 -3.15 -16.61 -9.26
CA GLU A 197 -2.86 -17.81 -8.48
C GLU A 197 -1.63 -18.61 -8.89
N ARG A 198 -1.25 -18.54 -10.14
CA ARG A 198 -0.31 -19.51 -10.72
C ARG A 198 1.16 -19.14 -10.52
N LEU A 199 1.49 -17.91 -10.14
CA LEU A 199 2.88 -17.46 -10.15
C LEU A 199 3.53 -17.35 -8.76
N PHE A 200 2.78 -17.16 -7.68
CA PHE A 200 3.42 -16.79 -6.41
C PHE A 200 2.92 -17.43 -5.11
N SER A 201 1.74 -18.05 -5.00
CA SER A 201 1.25 -18.38 -3.66
C SER A 201 0.28 -19.56 -3.46
N GLY A 202 -0.04 -20.36 -4.46
CA GLY A 202 -0.96 -21.51 -4.24
C GLY A 202 -2.37 -21.10 -3.80
N PHE A 203 -2.82 -19.95 -4.16
CA PHE A 203 -4.17 -19.46 -3.94
C PHE A 203 -5.15 -20.19 -4.87
N SER A 204 -6.24 -20.74 -4.32
CA SER A 204 -7.29 -21.26 -5.16
C SER A 204 -8.44 -20.26 -5.24
N THR A 205 -8.87 -19.93 -6.47
CA THR A 205 -10.02 -19.07 -6.74
C THR A 205 -11.22 -19.54 -5.91
N LYS A 206 -11.32 -20.86 -5.73
CA LYS A 206 -12.34 -21.50 -4.91
C LYS A 206 -12.23 -21.14 -3.43
N ARG A 207 -11.00 -20.98 -2.89
CA ARG A 207 -10.79 -20.56 -1.52
C ARG A 207 -11.16 -19.09 -1.31
N LEU A 208 -10.86 -18.22 -2.28
CA LEU A 208 -11.29 -16.82 -2.29
C LEU A 208 -12.82 -16.70 -2.34
N GLU A 209 -13.48 -17.48 -3.21
CA GLU A 209 -14.93 -17.53 -3.28
C GLU A 209 -15.54 -17.95 -1.94
N ASN A 210 -15.03 -19.01 -1.34
CA ASN A 210 -15.50 -19.50 -0.06
C ASN A 210 -15.30 -18.44 1.03
N THR A 211 -14.14 -17.77 1.06
CA THR A 211 -13.88 -16.67 2.01
C THR A 211 -14.89 -15.54 1.85
N LEU A 212 -15.19 -15.13 0.61
CA LEU A 212 -16.17 -14.07 0.35
C LEU A 212 -17.60 -14.51 0.66
N ARG A 213 -17.95 -15.78 0.40
CA ARG A 213 -19.26 -16.34 0.72
C ARG A 213 -19.41 -16.67 2.21
N GLY A 214 -18.29 -16.75 2.96
CA GLY A 214 -18.28 -17.20 4.34
C GLY A 214 -18.55 -18.71 4.50
N GLU A 215 -18.21 -19.47 3.47
CA GLU A 215 -18.21 -20.92 3.46
C GLU A 215 -16.77 -21.38 3.68
N GLU A 216 -16.52 -22.18 4.74
CA GLU A 216 -15.25 -22.85 5.00
C GLU A 216 -15.28 -24.30 4.53
#